data_e575c95bdddb0653d9c9724ef0c6df51
#
_entry.id   e575c95bdddb0653d9c9724ef0c6df51
#
_cell.length_a   1.000
_cell.length_b   1.000
_cell.length_c   1.000
_cell.angle_alpha   90.00
_cell.angle_beta   90.00
_cell.angle_gamma   90.00
#
_symmetry.space_group_name_H-M   'P 1'
#
loop_
_entity.id
_entity.type
_entity.pdbx_description
1 polymer ?
#
loop_
_entity_poly.entity_id
_entity_poly.type
_entity_poly.pdbx_seq_one_letter_code
_entity_poly.pdbx_strand_id
1 'polypeptide(L)'
;ATVGYHWLPPYYNPFIPLALDDPPGRITQYKLRRLTPEACASLLAQANQRDLIRTQPVADSAGECPLSAVVRARDLRPVAPNRSCPLALSSALFISQQARPLTKRYTGSDLARIDHLGSFACRNIYHRPDARRSEHATAEALDIAAFRLANGDRVTVLNGWKAATTQPWLKAMLAASCG
;
A
#
# COMPACT_ATOMS: atom_id res chain seq x y z
N ALA A 1 2.37 11.26 -31.49
CA ALA A 1 2.44 9.95 -30.79
C ALA A 1 1.26 9.68 -29.82
N THR A 2 0.33 10.63 -29.65
CA THR A 2 -0.81 10.52 -28.70
C THR A 2 -2.08 9.90 -29.31
N VAL A 3 -2.15 9.75 -30.62
CA VAL A 3 -3.37 9.33 -31.34
C VAL A 3 -3.79 7.88 -31.01
N GLY A 4 -2.87 7.01 -30.65
CA GLY A 4 -3.17 5.60 -30.38
C GLY A 4 -3.81 5.32 -28.99
N TYR A 5 -3.76 6.25 -28.04
CA TYR A 5 -4.28 6.02 -26.69
C TYR A 5 -5.74 6.40 -26.50
N HIS A 6 -6.34 7.14 -27.43
CA HIS A 6 -7.75 7.59 -27.34
C HIS A 6 -8.77 6.44 -27.40
N TRP A 7 -8.39 5.28 -27.94
CA TRP A 7 -9.24 4.11 -28.05
C TRP A 7 -9.13 3.13 -26.88
N LEU A 8 -8.16 3.40 -25.96
CA LEU A 8 -7.98 2.54 -24.78
C LEU A 8 -8.95 2.95 -23.68
N PRO A 9 -9.44 1.98 -22.90
CA PRO A 9 -10.14 2.31 -21.66
C PRO A 9 -9.30 3.26 -20.78
N PRO A 10 -9.94 4.19 -20.04
CA PRO A 10 -9.22 5.21 -19.24
C PRO A 10 -8.12 4.64 -18.35
N TYR A 11 -8.34 3.47 -17.77
CA TYR A 11 -7.39 2.83 -16.88
C TYR A 11 -6.14 2.27 -17.59
N TYR A 12 -6.18 2.05 -18.91
CA TYR A 12 -5.00 1.68 -19.70
C TYR A 12 -4.32 2.87 -20.37
N ASN A 13 -4.91 4.05 -20.30
CA ASN A 13 -4.33 5.26 -20.86
C ASN A 13 -3.46 5.97 -19.81
N PRO A 14 -2.11 6.03 -19.97
CA PRO A 14 -1.22 6.63 -18.97
C PRO A 14 -1.35 8.15 -18.85
N PHE A 15 -2.04 8.80 -19.79
CA PHE A 15 -2.25 10.25 -19.80
C PHE A 15 -3.55 10.68 -19.11
N ILE A 16 -4.44 9.74 -18.81
CA ILE A 16 -5.65 10.00 -18.03
C ILE A 16 -5.30 9.88 -16.54
N PRO A 17 -5.73 10.82 -15.68
CA PRO A 17 -5.46 10.78 -14.25
C PRO A 17 -5.88 9.46 -13.61
N LEU A 18 -5.15 9.07 -12.55
CA LEU A 18 -5.48 7.91 -11.74
C LEU A 18 -6.87 8.03 -11.13
N ALA A 19 -7.65 6.97 -11.23
CA ALA A 19 -8.93 6.81 -10.53
C ALA A 19 -8.83 5.65 -9.52
N LEU A 20 -9.62 5.72 -8.44
CA LEU A 20 -9.63 4.66 -7.41
C LEU A 20 -10.13 3.31 -7.93
N ASP A 21 -10.87 3.30 -9.03
CA ASP A 21 -11.38 2.09 -9.67
C ASP A 21 -10.44 1.53 -10.74
N ASP A 22 -9.29 2.17 -10.96
CA ASP A 22 -8.29 1.66 -11.88
C ASP A 22 -7.80 0.28 -11.41
N PRO A 23 -7.77 -0.74 -12.30
CA PRO A 23 -7.34 -2.08 -11.93
C PRO A 23 -5.86 -2.10 -11.57
N PRO A 24 -5.43 -3.09 -10.76
CA PRO A 24 -4.00 -3.27 -10.49
C PRO A 24 -3.24 -3.53 -11.79
N GLY A 25 -2.00 -3.02 -11.87
CA GLY A 25 -1.14 -3.23 -13.03
C GLY A 25 -0.14 -2.10 -13.28
N ARG A 26 0.70 -2.28 -14.28
CA ARG A 26 1.84 -1.40 -14.58
C ARG A 26 1.43 0.05 -14.88
N ILE A 27 0.28 0.26 -15.52
CA ILE A 27 -0.21 1.61 -15.83
C ILE A 27 -0.67 2.32 -14.56
N THR A 28 -1.40 1.62 -13.70
CA THR A 28 -1.83 2.16 -12.40
C THR A 28 -0.62 2.51 -11.52
N GLN A 29 0.39 1.65 -11.47
CA GLN A 29 1.65 1.95 -10.77
C GLN A 29 2.39 3.14 -11.38
N TYR A 30 2.42 3.25 -12.69
CA TYR A 30 3.01 4.41 -13.38
C TYR A 30 2.31 5.71 -12.97
N LYS A 31 0.97 5.71 -12.98
CA LYS A 31 0.16 6.87 -12.54
C LYS A 31 0.38 7.21 -11.06
N LEU A 32 0.43 6.20 -10.18
CA LEU A 32 0.72 6.39 -8.75
C LEU A 32 2.04 7.10 -8.50
N ARG A 33 3.10 6.69 -9.21
CA ARG A 33 4.45 7.28 -9.08
C ARG A 33 4.54 8.71 -9.59
N ARG A 34 3.59 9.16 -10.40
CA ARG A 34 3.55 10.50 -11.01
C ARG A 34 2.49 11.41 -10.40
N LEU A 35 1.81 10.98 -9.36
CA LEU A 35 0.86 11.83 -8.67
C LEU A 35 1.54 13.06 -8.09
N THR A 36 0.92 14.22 -8.31
CA THR A 36 1.25 15.42 -7.56
C THR A 36 0.75 15.28 -6.11
N PRO A 37 1.34 16.01 -5.13
CA PRO A 37 0.86 15.97 -3.75
C PRO A 37 -0.64 16.30 -3.64
N GLU A 38 -1.14 17.25 -4.42
CA GLU A 38 -2.53 17.68 -4.42
C GLU A 38 -3.46 16.60 -4.97
N ALA A 39 -3.06 15.97 -6.09
CA ALA A 39 -3.82 14.88 -6.69
C ALA A 39 -3.86 13.66 -5.75
N CYS A 40 -2.74 13.34 -5.10
CA CYS A 40 -2.67 12.27 -4.11
C CYS A 40 -3.60 12.55 -2.91
N ALA A 41 -3.55 13.76 -2.35
CA ALA A 41 -4.41 14.15 -1.24
C ALA A 41 -5.90 14.07 -1.62
N SER A 42 -6.27 14.50 -2.82
CA SER A 42 -7.64 14.40 -3.33
C SER A 42 -8.12 12.96 -3.45
N LEU A 43 -7.31 12.07 -4.03
CA LEU A 43 -7.63 10.64 -4.14
C LEU A 43 -7.70 9.96 -2.77
N LEU A 44 -6.82 10.33 -1.85
CA LEU A 44 -6.84 9.79 -0.49
C LEU A 44 -8.11 10.21 0.27
N ALA A 45 -8.56 11.47 0.09
CA ALA A 45 -9.83 11.94 0.62
C ALA A 45 -11.01 11.14 0.07
N GLN A 46 -11.03 10.86 -1.24
CA GLN A 46 -12.05 10.02 -1.86
C GLN A 46 -12.00 8.58 -1.31
N ALA A 47 -10.81 8.01 -1.11
CA ALA A 47 -10.65 6.68 -0.53
C ALA A 47 -11.18 6.62 0.91
N ASN A 48 -10.96 7.66 1.72
CA ASN A 48 -11.56 7.78 3.06
C ASN A 48 -13.10 7.87 2.99
N GLN A 49 -13.65 8.65 2.07
CA GLN A 49 -15.11 8.77 1.88
C GLN A 49 -15.76 7.44 1.47
N ARG A 50 -15.05 6.63 0.66
CA ARG A 50 -15.50 5.30 0.25
C ARG A 50 -15.19 4.21 1.28
N ASP A 51 -14.61 4.55 2.43
CA ASP A 51 -14.17 3.61 3.48
C ASP A 51 -13.18 2.52 2.98
N LEU A 52 -12.42 2.84 1.94
CA LEU A 52 -11.35 1.95 1.42
C LEU A 52 -10.13 1.95 2.35
N ILE A 53 -9.86 3.07 3.00
CA ILE A 53 -8.85 3.24 4.03
C ILE A 53 -9.27 4.36 4.99
N ARG A 54 -8.87 4.25 6.25
CA ARG A 54 -9.04 5.32 7.25
C ARG A 54 -7.69 5.95 7.55
N THR A 55 -7.54 7.21 7.18
CA THR A 55 -6.29 7.94 7.36
C THR A 55 -6.48 9.18 8.21
N GLN A 56 -5.40 9.65 8.82
CA GLN A 56 -5.33 10.90 9.56
C GLN A 56 -4.05 11.63 9.15
N PRO A 57 -4.13 12.92 8.79
CA PRO A 57 -2.93 13.71 8.51
C PRO A 57 -2.00 13.76 9.71
N VAL A 58 -0.71 13.81 9.45
CA VAL A 58 0.35 14.03 10.43
C VAL A 58 1.08 15.30 10.04
N ALA A 59 1.45 16.13 11.01
CA ALA A 59 2.24 17.31 10.75
C ALA A 59 3.57 16.94 10.11
N ASP A 60 4.01 17.75 9.15
CA ASP A 60 5.32 17.60 8.53
C ASP A 60 6.41 17.71 9.58
N SER A 61 7.46 16.90 9.43
CA SER A 61 8.63 16.93 10.30
C SER A 61 9.85 17.43 9.54
N ALA A 62 10.66 18.24 10.22
CA ALA A 62 11.97 18.67 9.76
C ALA A 62 13.06 17.85 10.46
N GLY A 63 14.26 17.79 9.86
CA GLY A 63 15.40 17.07 10.42
C GLY A 63 16.20 16.31 9.37
N GLU A 64 17.01 15.36 9.79
CA GLU A 64 17.82 14.55 8.87
C GLU A 64 16.99 13.74 7.88
N CYS A 65 15.80 13.32 8.28
CA CYS A 65 14.82 12.65 7.43
C CYS A 65 13.49 13.42 7.47
N PRO A 66 13.37 14.51 6.73
CA PRO A 66 12.12 15.27 6.72
C PRO A 66 10.99 14.42 6.13
N LEU A 67 9.83 14.47 6.77
CA LEU A 67 8.60 13.84 6.30
C LEU A 67 7.62 14.93 5.89
N SER A 68 7.15 14.87 4.65
CA SER A 68 6.12 15.74 4.12
C SER A 68 4.96 14.94 3.55
N ALA A 69 3.75 15.49 3.59
CA ALA A 69 2.53 14.85 3.11
C ALA A 69 2.31 13.43 3.67
N VAL A 70 2.59 13.25 4.96
CA VAL A 70 2.50 11.96 5.66
C VAL A 70 1.14 11.78 6.31
N VAL A 71 0.61 10.58 6.26
CA VAL A 71 -0.66 10.21 6.87
C VAL A 71 -0.50 8.98 7.78
N ARG A 72 -1.42 8.83 8.73
CA ARG A 72 -1.56 7.63 9.56
C ARG A 72 -2.73 6.80 9.08
N ALA A 73 -2.53 5.51 8.87
CA ALA A 73 -3.61 4.59 8.54
C ALA A 73 -4.05 3.81 9.78
N ARG A 74 -5.36 3.80 10.02
CA ARG A 74 -5.96 3.13 11.20
C ARG A 74 -6.27 1.66 10.97
N ASP A 75 -6.33 1.22 9.71
CA ASP A 75 -6.63 -0.17 9.35
C ASP A 75 -5.46 -1.12 9.55
N LEU A 76 -4.28 -0.58 9.87
CA LEU A 76 -3.07 -1.34 10.16
C LEU A 76 -2.73 -1.29 11.64
N ARG A 77 -2.13 -2.35 12.14
CA ARG A 77 -1.71 -2.45 13.55
C ARG A 77 -0.20 -2.73 13.66
N PRO A 78 0.52 -2.08 14.59
CA PRO A 78 0.04 -1.09 15.55
C PRO A 78 -0.60 0.12 14.90
N VAL A 79 -1.48 0.80 15.63
CA VAL A 79 -2.22 1.96 15.10
C VAL A 79 -1.24 3.01 14.61
N ALA A 80 -1.48 3.46 13.38
CA ALA A 80 -0.91 4.67 12.85
C ALA A 80 0.59 4.62 12.47
N PRO A 81 1.01 3.77 11.52
CA PRO A 81 2.31 3.97 10.89
C PRO A 81 2.31 5.30 10.12
N ASN A 82 3.38 6.06 10.28
CA ASN A 82 3.62 7.21 9.40
C ASN A 82 3.96 6.71 8.00
N ARG A 83 3.30 7.25 6.99
CA ARG A 83 3.55 6.87 5.60
C ARG A 83 3.30 8.03 4.66
N SER A 84 3.98 8.03 3.52
CA SER A 84 3.71 8.99 2.45
C SER A 84 2.30 8.80 1.87
N CYS A 85 1.76 9.85 1.27
CA CYS A 85 0.46 9.77 0.60
C CYS A 85 0.42 8.69 -0.49
N PRO A 86 1.42 8.54 -1.39
CA PRO A 86 1.42 7.47 -2.37
C PRO A 86 1.41 6.06 -1.75
N LEU A 87 2.14 5.83 -0.66
CA LEU A 87 2.12 4.54 0.04
C LEU A 87 0.76 4.26 0.68
N ALA A 88 0.12 5.28 1.28
CA ALA A 88 -1.21 5.13 1.86
C ALA A 88 -2.23 4.77 0.78
N LEU A 89 -2.19 5.46 -0.37
CA LEU A 89 -3.09 5.22 -1.49
C LEU A 89 -2.86 3.85 -2.14
N SER A 90 -1.62 3.47 -2.40
CA SER A 90 -1.29 2.14 -2.94
C SER A 90 -1.68 1.01 -1.99
N SER A 91 -1.52 1.23 -0.68
CA SER A 91 -1.98 0.28 0.35
C SER A 91 -3.50 0.13 0.33
N ALA A 92 -4.24 1.24 0.19
CA ALA A 92 -5.70 1.21 0.10
C ALA A 92 -6.18 0.42 -1.12
N LEU A 93 -5.57 0.66 -2.29
CA LEU A 93 -5.88 -0.06 -3.52
C LEU A 93 -5.53 -1.55 -3.40
N PHE A 94 -4.35 -1.88 -2.89
CA PHE A 94 -3.96 -3.27 -2.67
C PHE A 94 -4.91 -4.00 -1.71
N ILE A 95 -5.22 -3.41 -0.57
CA ILE A 95 -6.10 -4.04 0.43
C ILE A 95 -7.51 -4.25 -0.14
N SER A 96 -8.10 -3.24 -0.75
CA SER A 96 -9.48 -3.29 -1.23
C SER A 96 -9.63 -4.16 -2.48
N GLN A 97 -8.72 -4.06 -3.44
CA GLN A 97 -8.86 -4.71 -4.74
C GLN A 97 -8.25 -6.11 -4.80
N GLN A 98 -7.29 -6.42 -3.95
CA GLN A 98 -6.52 -7.66 -4.03
C GLN A 98 -6.48 -8.43 -2.71
N ALA A 99 -6.02 -7.83 -1.62
CA ALA A 99 -5.82 -8.55 -0.36
C ALA A 99 -7.12 -9.11 0.20
N ARG A 100 -8.19 -8.33 0.25
CA ARG A 100 -9.51 -8.78 0.73
C ARG A 100 -10.10 -9.89 -0.15
N PRO A 101 -10.21 -9.76 -1.48
CA PRO A 101 -10.70 -10.82 -2.35
C PRO A 101 -9.87 -12.10 -2.29
N LEU A 102 -8.54 -11.98 -2.30
CA LEU A 102 -7.64 -13.15 -2.21
C LEU A 102 -7.77 -13.87 -0.87
N THR A 103 -7.86 -13.13 0.24
CA THR A 103 -8.06 -13.72 1.56
C THR A 103 -9.37 -14.51 1.61
N LYS A 104 -10.44 -13.92 1.13
CA LYS A 104 -11.75 -14.62 1.07
C LYS A 104 -11.70 -15.88 0.21
N ARG A 105 -11.05 -15.77 -0.96
CA ARG A 105 -10.93 -16.89 -1.90
C ARG A 105 -10.14 -18.07 -1.35
N TYR A 106 -8.99 -17.80 -0.71
CA TYR A 106 -8.09 -18.85 -0.24
C TYR A 106 -8.41 -19.40 1.15
N THR A 107 -8.98 -18.58 2.03
CA THR A 107 -9.22 -18.94 3.42
C THR A 107 -10.70 -19.12 3.76
N GLY A 108 -11.61 -18.66 2.91
CA GLY A 108 -13.05 -18.63 3.17
C GLY A 108 -13.46 -17.54 4.19
N SER A 109 -12.52 -16.86 4.82
CA SER A 109 -12.77 -15.81 5.81
C SER A 109 -12.40 -14.43 5.28
N ASP A 110 -13.02 -13.38 5.84
CA ASP A 110 -12.68 -12.00 5.50
C ASP A 110 -11.39 -11.57 6.19
N LEU A 111 -10.64 -10.68 5.54
CA LEU A 111 -9.48 -10.03 6.13
C LEU A 111 -9.95 -8.97 7.14
N ALA A 112 -9.62 -9.16 8.42
CA ALA A 112 -10.02 -8.23 9.47
C ALA A 112 -9.01 -7.10 9.64
N ARG A 113 -7.70 -7.42 9.65
CA ARG A 113 -6.63 -6.42 9.77
C ARG A 113 -5.27 -6.96 9.33
N ILE A 114 -4.33 -6.06 9.11
CA ILE A 114 -2.93 -6.35 8.82
C ILE A 114 -2.07 -5.86 9.98
N ASP A 115 -1.25 -6.75 10.54
CA ASP A 115 -0.22 -6.39 11.52
C ASP A 115 1.09 -6.08 10.79
N HIS A 116 1.74 -4.96 11.09
CA HIS A 116 2.97 -4.51 10.44
C HIS A 116 4.07 -4.22 11.47
N LEU A 117 5.33 -4.18 11.01
CA LEU A 117 6.52 -3.88 11.84
C LEU A 117 6.93 -2.40 11.78
N GLY A 118 6.33 -1.62 10.91
CA GLY A 118 6.57 -0.20 10.75
C GLY A 118 6.67 0.22 9.29
N SER A 119 6.65 1.53 9.08
CA SER A 119 6.82 2.14 7.74
C SER A 119 7.87 3.24 7.72
N PHE A 120 8.33 3.70 8.88
CA PHE A 120 9.30 4.78 9.00
C PHE A 120 10.49 4.37 9.85
N ALA A 121 11.70 4.56 9.31
CA ALA A 121 12.96 4.45 10.04
C ALA A 121 14.00 5.35 9.35
N CYS A 122 14.46 6.38 10.05
CA CYS A 122 15.47 7.30 9.53
C CYS A 122 16.83 6.61 9.44
N ARG A 123 17.10 5.97 8.31
CA ARG A 123 18.37 5.27 8.08
C ARG A 123 18.69 5.15 6.59
N ASN A 124 19.96 4.98 6.27
CA ASN A 124 20.41 4.58 4.95
C ASN A 124 20.27 3.06 4.75
N ILE A 125 20.30 2.61 3.49
CA ILE A 125 20.25 1.19 3.17
C ILE A 125 21.43 0.47 3.83
N TYR A 126 21.17 -0.64 4.50
CA TYR A 126 22.13 -1.44 5.27
C TYR A 126 22.91 -0.65 6.35
N HIS A 127 22.36 0.50 6.83
CA HIS A 127 23.00 1.38 7.82
C HIS A 127 24.38 1.92 7.37
N ARG A 128 24.65 1.96 6.06
CA ARG A 128 25.90 2.50 5.52
C ARG A 128 25.80 4.02 5.37
N PRO A 129 26.78 4.81 5.88
CA PRO A 129 26.72 6.27 5.84
C PRO A 129 26.69 6.85 4.42
N ASP A 130 27.32 6.18 3.48
CA ASP A 130 27.48 6.56 2.07
C ASP A 130 26.40 5.97 1.14
N ALA A 131 25.50 5.12 1.67
CA ALA A 131 24.45 4.51 0.88
C ALA A 131 23.23 5.43 0.72
N ARG A 132 22.43 5.14 -0.33
CA ARG A 132 21.13 5.80 -0.55
C ARG A 132 20.23 5.61 0.68
N ARG A 133 19.39 6.59 0.98
CA ARG A 133 18.38 6.48 2.03
C ARG A 133 17.40 5.33 1.73
N SER A 134 16.99 4.64 2.80
CA SER A 134 16.00 3.58 2.73
C SER A 134 14.61 4.16 2.41
N GLU A 135 13.76 3.41 1.72
CA GLU A 135 12.35 3.78 1.50
C GLU A 135 11.59 3.95 2.84
N HIS A 136 12.04 3.30 3.91
CA HIS A 136 11.52 3.54 5.27
C HIS A 136 11.89 4.93 5.81
N ALA A 137 12.98 5.56 5.33
CA ALA A 137 13.37 6.90 5.73
C ALA A 137 12.44 7.99 5.17
N THR A 138 11.70 7.69 4.10
CA THR A 138 10.69 8.55 3.48
C THR A 138 9.26 8.07 3.77
N ALA A 139 9.10 7.03 4.60
CA ALA A 139 7.83 6.37 4.88
C ALA A 139 7.15 5.78 3.62
N GLU A 140 7.94 5.33 2.65
CA GLU A 140 7.49 4.77 1.36
C GLU A 140 7.52 3.24 1.31
N ALA A 141 7.82 2.57 2.43
CA ALA A 141 7.79 1.12 2.58
C ALA A 141 7.01 0.70 3.81
N LEU A 142 6.44 -0.49 3.77
CA LEU A 142 5.69 -1.09 4.88
C LEU A 142 6.05 -2.57 5.02
N ASP A 143 6.53 -2.95 6.20
CA ASP A 143 6.84 -4.34 6.53
C ASP A 143 5.63 -5.03 7.14
N ILE A 144 5.01 -5.96 6.42
CA ILE A 144 3.87 -6.74 6.89
C ILE A 144 4.36 -7.96 7.70
N ALA A 145 3.87 -8.10 8.92
CA ALA A 145 4.21 -9.20 9.83
C ALA A 145 3.17 -10.32 9.82
N ALA A 146 1.89 -9.99 9.80
CA ALA A 146 0.81 -10.96 9.87
C ALA A 146 -0.51 -10.42 9.31
N PHE A 147 -1.38 -11.35 8.97
CA PHE A 147 -2.78 -11.09 8.61
C PHE A 147 -3.69 -11.68 9.68
N ARG A 148 -4.71 -10.93 10.07
CA ARG A 148 -5.78 -11.41 10.95
C ARG A 148 -7.06 -11.56 10.18
N LEU A 149 -7.69 -12.71 10.35
CA LEU A 149 -8.94 -13.07 9.69
C LEU A 149 -10.13 -12.80 10.62
N ALA A 150 -11.28 -12.59 10.02
CA ALA A 150 -12.52 -12.35 10.78
C ALA A 150 -12.96 -13.57 11.64
N ASN A 151 -12.51 -14.78 11.30
CA ASN A 151 -12.74 -15.99 12.10
C ASN A 151 -11.85 -16.08 13.36
N GLY A 152 -10.95 -15.09 13.59
CA GLY A 152 -10.04 -15.05 14.73
C GLY A 152 -8.63 -15.56 14.45
N ASP A 153 -8.39 -16.22 13.32
CA ASP A 153 -7.06 -16.73 12.96
C ASP A 153 -6.07 -15.59 12.73
N ARG A 154 -4.83 -15.84 13.16
CA ARG A 154 -3.70 -14.97 12.87
C ARG A 154 -2.63 -15.74 12.12
N VAL A 155 -2.36 -15.35 10.88
CA VAL A 155 -1.33 -15.97 10.04
C VAL A 155 -0.15 -15.01 9.93
N THR A 156 0.99 -15.40 10.51
CA THR A 156 2.26 -14.65 10.33
C THR A 156 2.85 -14.97 8.96
N VAL A 157 3.48 -13.99 8.33
CA VAL A 157 4.16 -14.19 7.06
C VAL A 157 5.24 -15.27 7.21
N LEU A 158 6.02 -15.20 8.30
CA LEU A 158 7.13 -16.12 8.55
C LEU A 158 6.68 -17.59 8.66
N ASN A 159 5.66 -17.88 9.47
CA ASN A 159 5.20 -19.25 9.70
C ASN A 159 4.22 -19.72 8.62
N GLY A 160 3.34 -18.82 8.15
CA GLY A 160 2.38 -19.13 7.09
C GLY A 160 3.06 -19.49 5.77
N TRP A 161 4.26 -18.95 5.50
CA TRP A 161 5.03 -19.32 4.32
C TRP A 161 5.50 -20.77 4.32
N LYS A 162 5.70 -21.35 5.49
CA LYS A 162 6.13 -22.75 5.66
C LYS A 162 4.98 -23.74 5.71
N ALA A 163 3.77 -23.28 5.96
CA ALA A 163 2.59 -24.13 6.10
C ALA A 163 1.92 -24.37 4.73
N ALA A 164 1.69 -25.63 4.38
CA ALA A 164 1.08 -26.02 3.11
C ALA A 164 -0.31 -25.43 2.89
N THR A 165 -1.08 -25.18 3.95
CA THR A 165 -2.43 -24.62 3.91
C THR A 165 -2.46 -23.12 3.61
N THR A 166 -1.45 -22.37 4.04
CA THR A 166 -1.41 -20.90 3.92
C THR A 166 -0.44 -20.40 2.86
N GLN A 167 0.54 -21.22 2.46
CA GLN A 167 1.55 -20.83 1.48
C GLN A 167 0.96 -20.39 0.13
N PRO A 168 -0.01 -21.09 -0.48
CA PRO A 168 -0.61 -20.64 -1.75
C PRO A 168 -1.24 -19.24 -1.66
N TRP A 169 -1.92 -18.97 -0.55
CA TRP A 169 -2.50 -17.66 -0.29
C TRP A 169 -1.44 -16.58 -0.15
N LEU A 170 -0.39 -16.80 0.65
CA LEU A 170 0.70 -15.83 0.82
C LEU A 170 1.47 -15.59 -0.48
N LYS A 171 1.67 -16.62 -1.32
CA LYS A 171 2.25 -16.46 -2.66
C LYS A 171 1.37 -15.57 -3.55
N ALA A 172 0.06 -15.76 -3.53
CA ALA A 172 -0.88 -14.93 -4.27
C ALA A 172 -0.87 -13.47 -3.77
N MET A 173 -0.80 -13.27 -2.45
CA MET A 173 -0.69 -11.93 -1.84
C MET A 173 0.61 -11.24 -2.25
N LEU A 174 1.74 -11.95 -2.24
CA LEU A 174 3.02 -11.42 -2.67
C LEU A 174 2.98 -11.03 -4.16
N ALA A 175 2.50 -11.91 -5.02
CA ALA A 175 2.38 -11.64 -6.45
C ALA A 175 1.51 -10.40 -6.70
N ALA A 176 0.40 -10.27 -5.99
CA ALA A 176 -0.49 -9.13 -6.08
C ALA A 176 0.16 -7.82 -5.59
N SER A 177 1.01 -7.86 -4.58
CA SER A 177 1.70 -6.68 -4.05
C SER A 177 2.82 -6.17 -4.97
N CYS A 178 3.33 -7.01 -5.86
CA CYS A 178 4.38 -6.67 -6.83
C CYS A 178 3.83 -6.26 -8.21
N GLY A 179 2.57 -6.51 -8.49
CA GLY A 179 1.89 -6.21 -9.75
C GLY A 179 1.14 -4.92 -9.74
#